data_da214b629bfb01d6fef9be8a5d0813e6
#
_entry.id   da214b629bfb01d6fef9be8a5d0813e6
#
_cell.length_a   1.000
_cell.length_b   1.000
_cell.length_c   1.000
_cell.angle_alpha   90.00
_cell.angle_beta   90.00
_cell.angle_gamma   90.00
#
_symmetry.space_group_name_H-M   'P 1'
#
loop_
_entity.id
_entity.type
_entity.pdbx_description
1 polymer ?
#
loop_
_entity_poly.entity_id
_entity_poly.type
_entity_poly.pdbx_seq_one_letter_code
_entity_poly.pdbx_strand_id
1 'polypeptide(L)'
;MQIAEQTRKQYAPDQRTALFEIQLDTTTHVPQYHITTTDENAKAAFTDQLVKSGIPTTGTITLLPDSSVAETTKGIINLSVANLRTAPRNQAELATQALLGTVVDLLQERDGYYRVRTPDGYIAWVSSSSVAPKTNETLASWNMHDKVIFISDFGHSYEAADESSLRVSDLVMGDLLLTTGTYGDYVQVIYPDGRNAFIRSSQVQAFGSWQQALNPTAQHVLDIAKTMMGVPYLWGGTSVKGVDCSGFTKTAYYMNGLVVPRDASQQVLAGLALDVLTEDDLDTAKLLRNLQPADLLFFAAAKGKTPHPRVTHVALYMGNGLFIHASGTVRINSLLKSAPNYDADRANTLVAARRYLGQQDPALQFLTAHPAYNTQAARLPQTN
;
A
#
# COMPACT_ATOMS: atom_id res chain seq x y z
N MET A 1 20.97 14.98 19.50
CA MET A 1 20.16 15.24 18.28
C MET A 1 20.95 15.04 17.00
N GLN A 2 22.13 15.66 16.77
CA GLN A 2 22.86 15.57 15.50
C GLN A 2 23.20 14.14 15.08
N ILE A 3 23.71 13.31 16.00
CA ILE A 3 24.02 11.89 15.75
C ILE A 3 22.76 11.14 15.31
N ALA A 4 21.63 11.33 16.02
CA ALA A 4 20.38 10.68 15.68
C ALA A 4 19.85 11.08 14.30
N GLU A 5 19.96 12.35 13.95
CA GLU A 5 19.54 12.86 12.64
C GLU A 5 20.41 12.30 11.49
N GLN A 6 21.72 12.18 11.71
CA GLN A 6 22.63 11.55 10.75
C GLN A 6 22.29 10.07 10.56
N THR A 7 22.11 9.32 11.67
CA THR A 7 21.71 7.90 11.61
C THR A 7 20.36 7.73 10.89
N ARG A 8 19.36 8.57 11.23
CA ARG A 8 18.05 8.54 10.58
C ARG A 8 18.17 8.78 9.07
N LYS A 9 18.93 9.79 8.63
CA LYS A 9 19.12 10.08 7.20
C LYS A 9 19.78 8.92 6.44
N GLN A 10 20.67 8.21 7.08
CA GLN A 10 21.40 7.11 6.47
C GLN A 10 20.58 5.81 6.40
N TYR A 11 19.88 5.43 7.48
CA TYR A 11 19.27 4.11 7.62
C TYR A 11 17.73 4.12 7.52
N ALA A 12 17.11 5.28 7.74
CA ALA A 12 15.66 5.45 7.65
C ALA A 12 15.29 6.78 6.96
N PRO A 13 15.76 7.01 5.72
CA PRO A 13 15.51 8.27 5.00
C PRO A 13 14.03 8.48 4.72
N ASP A 14 13.26 7.40 4.52
CA ASP A 14 11.80 7.42 4.41
C ASP A 14 11.18 6.72 5.64
N GLN A 15 10.65 7.53 6.58
CA GLN A 15 10.04 7.05 7.81
C GLN A 15 8.73 6.26 7.59
N ARG A 16 8.22 6.25 6.38
CA ARG A 16 7.02 5.47 6.01
C ARG A 16 7.34 3.99 5.80
N THR A 17 8.61 3.65 5.51
CA THR A 17 9.05 2.28 5.21
C THR A 17 10.15 1.76 6.13
N ALA A 18 10.89 2.65 6.78
CA ALA A 18 11.91 2.32 7.78
C ALA A 18 11.83 3.32 8.93
N LEU A 19 11.85 2.83 10.16
CA LEU A 19 11.71 3.69 11.35
C LEU A 19 13.05 3.93 12.03
N PHE A 20 13.27 5.19 12.39
CA PHE A 20 14.26 5.62 13.38
C PHE A 20 13.68 6.82 14.12
N GLU A 21 12.88 6.52 15.16
CA GLU A 21 12.23 7.53 16.00
C GLU A 21 13.07 7.75 17.25
N ILE A 22 13.29 8.99 17.64
CA ILE A 22 14.00 9.35 18.87
C ILE A 22 13.14 10.25 19.75
N GLN A 23 13.07 9.90 21.01
CA GLN A 23 12.57 10.76 22.09
C GLN A 23 13.71 11.08 23.03
N LEU A 24 13.87 12.35 23.40
CA LEU A 24 14.88 12.83 24.34
C LEU A 24 14.19 13.38 25.58
N ASP A 25 14.59 12.87 26.73
CA ASP A 25 14.29 13.48 28.01
C ASP A 25 15.54 14.26 28.50
N THR A 26 15.43 15.57 28.52
CA THR A 26 16.48 16.51 28.99
C THR A 26 16.15 17.09 30.37
N THR A 27 15.10 16.63 31.02
CA THR A 27 14.69 17.08 32.38
C THR A 27 15.56 16.46 33.47
N THR A 28 16.24 15.37 33.15
CA THR A 28 17.13 14.64 34.06
C THR A 28 18.56 15.20 34.00
N HIS A 29 19.34 15.03 35.09
CA HIS A 29 20.72 15.51 35.18
C HIS A 29 21.64 14.96 34.06
N VAL A 30 21.42 13.70 33.66
CA VAL A 30 22.02 13.08 32.48
C VAL A 30 20.92 12.88 31.46
N PRO A 31 21.02 13.46 30.25
CA PRO A 31 20.00 13.29 29.21
C PRO A 31 19.73 11.83 28.90
N GLN A 32 18.44 11.46 28.82
CA GLN A 32 18.01 10.11 28.46
C GLN A 32 17.42 10.10 27.05
N TYR A 33 17.68 9.02 26.31
CA TYR A 33 17.06 8.82 25.00
C TYR A 33 16.27 7.50 24.95
N HIS A 34 15.19 7.53 24.18
CA HIS A 34 14.46 6.34 23.74
C HIS A 34 14.41 6.33 22.24
N ILE A 35 14.97 5.29 21.61
CA ILE A 35 14.95 5.10 20.17
C ILE A 35 14.12 3.87 19.84
N THR A 36 13.28 3.98 18.81
CA THR A 36 12.58 2.87 18.19
C THR A 36 12.99 2.78 16.73
N THR A 37 13.53 1.64 16.30
CA THR A 37 14.00 1.44 14.94
C THR A 37 13.60 0.08 14.38
N THR A 38 13.45 -0.01 13.06
CA THR A 38 13.25 -1.26 12.32
C THR A 38 14.56 -1.81 11.73
N ASP A 39 15.69 -1.11 11.92
CA ASP A 39 16.98 -1.43 11.30
C ASP A 39 18.05 -1.67 12.37
N GLU A 40 18.59 -2.91 12.40
CA GLU A 40 19.63 -3.30 13.35
C GLU A 40 20.97 -2.56 13.11
N ASN A 41 21.27 -2.24 11.83
CA ASN A 41 22.47 -1.47 11.51
C ASN A 41 22.36 -0.02 12.00
N ALA A 42 21.14 0.56 11.95
CA ALA A 42 20.88 1.87 12.52
C ALA A 42 21.13 1.88 14.04
N LYS A 43 20.70 0.83 14.75
CA LYS A 43 20.95 0.64 16.18
C LYS A 43 22.44 0.59 16.46
N ALA A 44 23.19 -0.26 15.73
CA ALA A 44 24.63 -0.42 15.89
C ALA A 44 25.38 0.89 15.60
N ALA A 45 25.10 1.55 14.47
CA ALA A 45 25.75 2.79 14.06
C ALA A 45 25.50 3.93 15.06
N PHE A 46 24.27 4.07 15.56
CA PHE A 46 23.95 5.08 16.56
C PHE A 46 24.73 4.84 17.87
N THR A 47 24.78 3.60 18.34
CA THR A 47 25.51 3.23 19.56
C THR A 47 27.02 3.54 19.42
N ASP A 48 27.63 3.15 18.30
CA ASP A 48 29.04 3.41 18.02
C ASP A 48 29.37 4.90 17.97
N GLN A 49 28.52 5.71 17.35
CA GLN A 49 28.71 7.16 17.28
C GLN A 49 28.57 7.83 18.64
N LEU A 50 27.64 7.36 19.49
CA LEU A 50 27.51 7.86 20.86
C LEU A 50 28.79 7.56 21.68
N VAL A 51 29.29 6.35 21.62
CA VAL A 51 30.54 5.97 22.31
C VAL A 51 31.69 6.85 21.86
N LYS A 52 31.88 7.01 20.54
CA LYS A 52 32.95 7.85 19.97
C LYS A 52 32.83 9.33 20.33
N SER A 53 31.62 9.82 20.52
CA SER A 53 31.39 11.24 20.88
C SER A 53 31.74 11.56 22.32
N GLY A 54 31.88 10.57 23.20
CA GLY A 54 32.14 10.76 24.65
C GLY A 54 31.00 11.48 25.38
N ILE A 55 29.83 11.65 24.76
CA ILE A 55 28.69 12.33 25.39
C ILE A 55 28.08 11.40 26.45
N PRO A 56 28.07 11.81 27.74
CA PRO A 56 27.45 11.02 28.78
C PRO A 56 25.94 11.02 28.62
N THR A 57 25.42 9.91 28.10
CA THR A 57 23.97 9.71 27.90
C THR A 57 23.59 8.31 28.37
N THR A 58 22.35 8.18 28.81
CA THR A 58 21.74 6.87 29.09
C THR A 58 20.48 6.73 28.23
N GLY A 59 20.11 5.52 27.87
CA GLY A 59 18.88 5.33 27.12
C GLY A 59 18.67 3.92 26.65
N THR A 60 17.56 3.71 25.97
CA THR A 60 17.15 2.44 25.41
C THR A 60 16.98 2.52 23.91
N ILE A 61 17.28 1.43 23.22
CA ILE A 61 17.01 1.28 21.79
C ILE A 61 16.14 0.03 21.62
N THR A 62 14.91 0.24 21.21
CA THR A 62 13.96 -0.82 20.89
C THR A 62 14.05 -1.16 19.41
N LEU A 63 14.46 -2.38 19.11
CA LEU A 63 14.40 -2.93 17.74
C LEU A 63 13.01 -3.54 17.53
N LEU A 64 12.39 -3.21 16.40
CA LEU A 64 11.10 -3.76 16.00
C LEU A 64 11.29 -4.99 15.07
N PRO A 65 10.46 -6.06 15.23
CA PRO A 65 9.36 -6.22 16.19
C PRO A 65 9.81 -6.25 17.64
N ASP A 66 9.05 -5.63 18.55
CA ASP A 66 9.35 -5.67 19.98
C ASP A 66 8.61 -6.81 20.71
N SER A 67 8.84 -6.91 22.02
CA SER A 67 8.29 -7.99 22.86
C SER A 67 6.76 -7.93 22.99
N SER A 68 6.09 -6.83 22.62
CA SER A 68 4.63 -6.73 22.69
C SER A 68 3.92 -7.63 21.68
N VAL A 69 4.64 -8.06 20.63
CA VAL A 69 4.14 -8.97 19.58
C VAL A 69 4.96 -10.27 19.46
N ALA A 70 5.69 -10.66 20.52
CA ALA A 70 6.74 -11.69 20.49
C ALA A 70 6.35 -13.03 19.86
N GLU A 71 5.12 -13.50 20.09
CA GLU A 71 4.64 -14.80 19.60
C GLU A 71 3.88 -14.69 18.26
N THR A 72 3.45 -13.50 17.88
CA THR A 72 2.61 -13.25 16.71
C THR A 72 3.13 -12.07 15.91
N THR A 73 4.29 -12.25 15.24
CA THR A 73 4.90 -11.20 14.42
C THR A 73 4.21 -11.02 13.05
N LYS A 74 3.15 -11.75 12.80
CA LYS A 74 2.31 -11.65 11.59
C LYS A 74 0.84 -11.52 11.97
N GLY A 75 0.09 -10.85 11.12
CA GLY A 75 -1.35 -10.76 11.23
C GLY A 75 -2.01 -10.73 9.87
N ILE A 76 -3.32 -10.95 9.84
CA ILE A 76 -4.13 -10.89 8.62
C ILE A 76 -5.27 -9.91 8.87
N ILE A 77 -5.46 -8.97 7.96
CA ILE A 77 -6.57 -8.01 8.01
C ILE A 77 -7.90 -8.75 7.92
N ASN A 78 -8.83 -8.46 8.85
CA ASN A 78 -10.13 -9.15 8.99
C ASN A 78 -11.35 -8.27 8.69
N LEU A 79 -11.14 -7.02 8.27
CA LEU A 79 -12.16 -6.10 7.77
C LEU A 79 -12.01 -5.92 6.27
N SER A 80 -13.10 -5.67 5.55
CA SER A 80 -13.05 -5.37 4.10
C SER A 80 -12.04 -4.26 3.78
N VAL A 81 -12.02 -3.21 4.61
CA VAL A 81 -11.03 -2.13 4.52
C VAL A 81 -10.62 -1.72 5.92
N ALA A 82 -9.39 -2.00 6.32
CA ALA A 82 -8.81 -1.53 7.57
C ALA A 82 -8.11 -0.19 7.38
N ASN A 83 -8.39 0.77 8.26
CA ASN A 83 -7.77 2.09 8.26
C ASN A 83 -6.45 2.05 9.04
N LEU A 84 -5.36 2.40 8.37
CA LEU A 84 -4.03 2.52 8.95
C LEU A 84 -3.69 4.01 9.17
N ARG A 85 -3.27 4.36 10.39
CA ARG A 85 -3.10 5.74 10.83
C ARG A 85 -1.66 6.08 11.19
N THR A 86 -1.35 7.37 11.21
CA THR A 86 -0.01 7.87 11.58
C THR A 86 0.33 7.70 13.06
N ALA A 87 -0.68 7.50 13.92
CA ALA A 87 -0.51 7.28 15.37
C ALA A 87 -1.60 6.33 15.90
N PRO A 88 -1.39 5.65 17.07
CA PRO A 88 -2.31 4.67 17.64
C PRO A 88 -3.51 5.33 18.31
N ARG A 89 -4.33 6.03 17.54
CA ARG A 89 -5.58 6.69 18.00
C ARG A 89 -6.51 6.98 16.83
N ASN A 90 -7.82 6.96 17.07
CA ASN A 90 -8.84 7.16 16.03
C ASN A 90 -8.78 8.53 15.33
N GLN A 91 -8.34 9.58 16.01
CA GLN A 91 -8.26 10.95 15.48
C GLN A 91 -6.98 11.21 14.69
N ALA A 92 -6.03 10.26 14.66
CA ALA A 92 -4.82 10.41 13.87
C ALA A 92 -5.15 10.38 12.36
N GLU A 93 -4.30 11.04 11.59
CA GLU A 93 -4.40 11.09 10.13
C GLU A 93 -4.44 9.69 9.53
N LEU A 94 -5.32 9.46 8.55
CA LEU A 94 -5.34 8.26 7.74
C LEU A 94 -4.11 8.26 6.82
N ALA A 95 -3.22 7.30 7.04
CA ALA A 95 -1.99 7.17 6.25
C ALA A 95 -2.20 6.30 5.02
N THR A 96 -2.87 5.16 5.20
CA THR A 96 -3.21 4.21 4.13
C THR A 96 -4.33 3.28 4.59
N GLN A 97 -4.75 2.37 3.72
CA GLN A 97 -5.68 1.29 4.03
C GLN A 97 -5.08 -0.06 3.62
N ALA A 98 -5.55 -1.13 4.25
CA ALA A 98 -5.27 -2.50 3.86
C ALA A 98 -6.58 -3.29 3.71
N LEU A 99 -6.65 -4.13 2.69
CA LEU A 99 -7.82 -4.93 2.35
C LEU A 99 -7.86 -6.23 3.15
N LEU A 100 -9.04 -6.80 3.30
CA LEU A 100 -9.28 -8.11 3.91
C LEU A 100 -8.36 -9.17 3.32
N GLY A 101 -7.83 -10.03 4.19
CA GLY A 101 -6.92 -11.10 3.79
C GLY A 101 -5.47 -10.67 3.53
N THR A 102 -5.17 -9.35 3.57
CA THR A 102 -3.79 -8.86 3.48
C THR A 102 -2.98 -9.33 4.68
N VAL A 103 -1.88 -10.03 4.43
CA VAL A 103 -0.90 -10.40 5.46
C VAL A 103 -0.02 -9.18 5.76
N VAL A 104 0.13 -8.85 7.04
CA VAL A 104 0.96 -7.74 7.53
C VAL A 104 1.96 -8.22 8.57
N ASP A 105 3.12 -7.56 8.66
CA ASP A 105 4.02 -7.74 9.78
C ASP A 105 3.50 -6.97 10.98
N LEU A 106 3.45 -7.60 12.16
CA LEU A 106 3.19 -6.93 13.43
C LEU A 106 4.51 -6.52 14.04
N LEU A 107 4.71 -5.23 14.22
CA LEU A 107 5.96 -4.66 14.70
C LEU A 107 5.91 -4.29 16.18
N GLN A 108 4.75 -3.84 16.64
CA GLN A 108 4.51 -3.38 18.03
C GLN A 108 3.02 -3.36 18.32
N GLU A 109 2.64 -3.60 19.58
CA GLU A 109 1.29 -3.36 20.10
C GLU A 109 1.31 -2.23 21.12
N ARG A 110 0.40 -1.26 20.99
CA ARG A 110 0.25 -0.15 21.91
C ARG A 110 -1.16 0.45 21.85
N ASP A 111 -1.75 0.72 22.99
CA ASP A 111 -3.04 1.44 23.15
C ASP A 111 -4.19 0.82 22.33
N GLY A 112 -4.23 -0.52 22.17
CA GLY A 112 -5.23 -1.23 21.37
C GLY A 112 -5.01 -1.12 19.84
N TYR A 113 -3.79 -0.79 19.41
CA TYR A 113 -3.38 -0.73 18.03
C TYR A 113 -2.13 -1.58 17.81
N TYR A 114 -2.05 -2.18 16.62
CA TYR A 114 -0.79 -2.72 16.08
C TYR A 114 -0.11 -1.71 15.19
N ARG A 115 1.20 -1.48 15.37
CA ARG A 115 2.06 -0.91 14.34
C ARG A 115 2.37 -2.04 13.38
N VAL A 116 2.01 -1.86 12.11
CA VAL A 116 2.15 -2.90 11.09
C VAL A 116 2.99 -2.42 9.92
N ARG A 117 3.60 -3.39 9.20
CA ARG A 117 4.16 -3.16 7.87
C ARG A 117 3.32 -3.91 6.85
N THR A 118 2.77 -3.18 5.88
CA THR A 118 2.00 -3.72 4.75
C THR A 118 2.92 -4.31 3.67
N PRO A 119 2.40 -5.11 2.72
CA PRO A 119 3.21 -5.72 1.65
C PRO A 119 4.01 -4.73 0.80
N ASP A 120 3.53 -3.51 0.59
CA ASP A 120 4.25 -2.43 -0.08
C ASP A 120 5.30 -1.74 0.80
N GLY A 121 5.59 -2.30 1.99
CA GLY A 121 6.59 -1.83 2.94
C GLY A 121 6.12 -0.69 3.84
N TYR A 122 4.90 -0.17 3.68
CA TYR A 122 4.41 0.99 4.43
C TYR A 122 4.16 0.64 5.90
N ILE A 123 4.61 1.50 6.82
CA ILE A 123 4.49 1.31 8.27
C ILE A 123 3.49 2.31 8.84
N ALA A 124 2.45 1.79 9.49
CA ALA A 124 1.41 2.62 10.12
C ALA A 124 0.70 1.84 11.23
N TRP A 125 -0.24 2.50 11.95
CA TRP A 125 -0.99 1.94 13.06
C TRP A 125 -2.40 1.54 12.64
N VAL A 126 -2.79 0.31 12.95
CA VAL A 126 -4.14 -0.22 12.71
C VAL A 126 -4.76 -0.65 14.04
N SER A 127 -6.10 -0.47 14.20
CA SER A 127 -6.79 -1.00 15.37
C SER A 127 -6.57 -2.52 15.50
N SER A 128 -6.28 -3.00 16.70
CA SER A 128 -6.09 -4.44 16.95
C SER A 128 -7.33 -5.26 16.58
N SER A 129 -8.53 -4.69 16.69
CA SER A 129 -9.78 -5.32 16.24
C SER A 129 -9.87 -5.57 14.73
N SER A 130 -9.03 -4.91 13.93
CA SER A 130 -9.01 -5.06 12.47
C SER A 130 -8.01 -6.11 11.97
N VAL A 131 -7.31 -6.78 12.88
CA VAL A 131 -6.26 -7.75 12.56
C VAL A 131 -6.49 -9.03 13.33
N ALA A 132 -6.35 -10.16 12.66
CA ALA A 132 -6.26 -11.48 13.28
C ALA A 132 -4.77 -11.85 13.41
N PRO A 133 -4.14 -11.76 14.59
CA PRO A 133 -2.75 -12.17 14.80
C PRO A 133 -2.56 -13.65 14.47
N LYS A 134 -1.41 -14.02 13.94
CA LYS A 134 -1.08 -15.38 13.50
C LYS A 134 0.28 -15.81 14.03
N THR A 135 0.33 -17.03 14.59
CA THR A 135 1.58 -17.74 14.77
C THR A 135 2.11 -18.22 13.41
N ASN A 136 3.37 -18.63 13.34
CA ASN A 136 3.94 -19.19 12.11
C ASN A 136 3.12 -20.38 11.59
N GLU A 137 2.61 -21.23 12.49
CA GLU A 137 1.81 -22.41 12.16
C GLU A 137 0.44 -22.01 11.56
N THR A 138 -0.28 -21.09 12.20
CA THR A 138 -1.59 -20.63 11.71
C THR A 138 -1.49 -19.80 10.44
N LEU A 139 -0.38 -19.07 10.24
CA LEU A 139 -0.08 -18.40 8.98
C LEU A 139 0.24 -19.40 7.86
N ALA A 140 1.02 -20.44 8.16
CA ALA A 140 1.30 -21.51 7.19
C ALA A 140 0.01 -22.21 6.76
N SER A 141 -0.88 -22.51 7.71
CA SER A 141 -2.22 -23.04 7.42
C SER A 141 -3.01 -22.09 6.49
N TRP A 142 -3.08 -20.78 6.81
CA TRP A 142 -3.72 -19.79 5.92
C TRP A 142 -3.14 -19.81 4.50
N ASN A 143 -1.81 -19.90 4.37
CA ASN A 143 -1.14 -19.87 3.08
C ASN A 143 -1.40 -21.13 2.24
N MET A 144 -1.57 -22.29 2.88
CA MET A 144 -1.83 -23.58 2.20
C MET A 144 -3.26 -23.75 1.71
N HIS A 145 -4.23 -23.08 2.33
CA HIS A 145 -5.64 -23.22 1.96
C HIS A 145 -5.99 -22.43 0.69
N ASP A 146 -6.96 -22.97 -0.06
CA ASP A 146 -7.50 -22.29 -1.22
C ASP A 146 -8.21 -20.99 -0.82
N LYS A 147 -8.08 -19.98 -1.67
CA LYS A 147 -8.65 -18.65 -1.46
C LYS A 147 -9.46 -18.21 -2.65
N VAL A 148 -10.40 -17.33 -2.39
CA VAL A 148 -11.08 -16.53 -3.41
C VAL A 148 -10.69 -15.07 -3.27
N ILE A 149 -10.63 -14.38 -4.41
CA ILE A 149 -10.52 -12.93 -4.49
C ILE A 149 -11.87 -12.34 -4.88
N PHE A 150 -12.31 -11.31 -4.17
CA PHE A 150 -13.52 -10.57 -4.53
C PHE A 150 -13.22 -9.64 -5.71
N ILE A 151 -13.97 -9.80 -6.82
CA ILE A 151 -13.72 -9.12 -8.09
C ILE A 151 -14.74 -8.05 -8.47
N SER A 152 -15.86 -7.96 -7.75
CA SER A 152 -16.84 -6.89 -7.92
C SER A 152 -16.39 -5.63 -7.16
N ASP A 153 -16.89 -4.47 -7.55
CA ASP A 153 -16.54 -3.20 -6.89
C ASP A 153 -16.90 -3.24 -5.40
N PHE A 154 -18.14 -3.64 -5.10
CA PHE A 154 -18.69 -3.69 -3.76
C PHE A 154 -19.72 -4.81 -3.63
N GLY A 155 -19.80 -5.41 -2.45
CA GLY A 155 -20.78 -6.45 -2.16
C GLY A 155 -20.83 -6.82 -0.69
N HIS A 156 -21.41 -7.99 -0.40
CA HIS A 156 -21.58 -8.48 0.96
C HIS A 156 -21.35 -9.99 1.02
N SER A 157 -21.00 -10.45 2.21
CA SER A 157 -21.10 -11.86 2.60
C SER A 157 -22.26 -12.05 3.58
N TYR A 158 -22.83 -13.24 3.60
CA TYR A 158 -24.09 -13.58 4.28
C TYR A 158 -23.89 -14.77 5.20
N GLU A 159 -24.73 -14.92 6.26
CA GLU A 159 -24.68 -16.05 7.19
C GLU A 159 -25.14 -17.38 6.54
N ALA A 160 -25.96 -17.32 5.51
CA ALA A 160 -26.40 -18.45 4.74
C ALA A 160 -26.23 -18.20 3.23
N ALA A 161 -26.36 -19.26 2.40
CA ALA A 161 -26.35 -19.14 0.94
C ALA A 161 -27.66 -18.51 0.40
N ASP A 162 -27.99 -17.34 0.97
CA ASP A 162 -29.21 -16.58 0.70
C ASP A 162 -28.97 -15.09 1.06
N GLU A 163 -29.20 -14.18 0.10
CA GLU A 163 -29.06 -12.73 0.30
C GLU A 163 -30.09 -12.13 1.27
N SER A 164 -31.16 -12.85 1.59
CA SER A 164 -32.14 -12.45 2.60
C SER A 164 -31.66 -12.72 4.03
N SER A 165 -30.61 -13.52 4.22
CA SER A 165 -30.01 -13.80 5.52
C SER A 165 -29.19 -12.59 6.02
N LEU A 166 -28.77 -12.61 7.30
CA LEU A 166 -27.97 -11.53 7.87
C LEU A 166 -26.62 -11.41 7.16
N ARG A 167 -26.19 -10.18 6.99
CA ARG A 167 -24.87 -9.88 6.45
C ARG A 167 -23.80 -10.13 7.51
N VAL A 168 -22.72 -10.81 7.15
CA VAL A 168 -21.54 -11.01 8.01
C VAL A 168 -20.57 -9.83 7.85
N SER A 169 -20.37 -9.36 6.63
CA SER A 169 -19.53 -8.19 6.32
C SER A 169 -19.90 -7.63 4.94
N ASP A 170 -19.48 -6.39 4.71
CA ASP A 170 -19.30 -5.85 3.37
C ASP A 170 -17.99 -6.37 2.76
N LEU A 171 -17.83 -6.25 1.45
CA LEU A 171 -16.66 -6.64 0.67
C LEU A 171 -16.36 -5.61 -0.39
N VAL A 172 -15.08 -5.47 -0.72
CA VAL A 172 -14.60 -4.61 -1.80
C VAL A 172 -13.65 -5.36 -2.72
N MET A 173 -13.49 -4.86 -3.92
CA MET A 173 -12.59 -5.40 -4.93
C MET A 173 -11.17 -5.59 -4.36
N GLY A 174 -10.64 -6.82 -4.49
CA GLY A 174 -9.33 -7.19 -3.98
C GLY A 174 -9.30 -7.90 -2.61
N ASP A 175 -10.44 -8.03 -1.94
CA ASP A 175 -10.57 -8.78 -0.69
C ASP A 175 -10.28 -10.27 -0.90
N LEU A 176 -9.51 -10.88 0.01
CA LEU A 176 -9.11 -12.29 -0.02
C LEU A 176 -9.71 -13.04 1.16
N LEU A 177 -10.29 -14.22 0.88
CA LEU A 177 -10.90 -15.09 1.89
C LEU A 177 -10.53 -16.55 1.62
N LEU A 178 -10.44 -17.36 2.66
CA LEU A 178 -10.36 -18.81 2.50
C LEU A 178 -11.68 -19.32 1.95
N THR A 179 -11.63 -20.38 1.14
CA THR A 179 -12.85 -21.08 0.65
C THR A 179 -12.85 -22.52 1.08
N THR A 180 -14.03 -23.04 1.39
CA THR A 180 -14.26 -24.44 1.75
C THR A 180 -15.11 -25.18 0.72
N GLY A 181 -15.67 -24.48 -0.27
CA GLY A 181 -16.46 -25.08 -1.33
C GLY A 181 -17.57 -24.18 -1.86
N THR A 182 -18.38 -24.74 -2.73
CA THR A 182 -19.51 -24.05 -3.38
C THR A 182 -20.83 -24.66 -2.95
N TYR A 183 -21.89 -23.84 -2.83
CA TYR A 183 -23.24 -24.19 -2.47
C TYR A 183 -24.22 -23.50 -3.45
N GLY A 184 -24.63 -24.20 -4.50
CA GLY A 184 -25.41 -23.59 -5.57
C GLY A 184 -24.66 -22.37 -6.17
N ASP A 185 -25.30 -21.21 -6.12
CA ASP A 185 -24.74 -19.96 -6.63
C ASP A 185 -23.83 -19.22 -5.62
N TYR A 186 -23.42 -19.87 -4.52
CA TYR A 186 -22.60 -19.27 -3.47
C TYR A 186 -21.30 -20.04 -3.26
N VAL A 187 -20.27 -19.31 -2.80
CA VAL A 187 -19.03 -19.85 -2.28
C VAL A 187 -19.04 -19.68 -0.76
N GLN A 188 -18.76 -20.74 -0.03
CA GLN A 188 -18.55 -20.67 1.41
C GLN A 188 -17.12 -20.20 1.70
N VAL A 189 -16.99 -19.23 2.58
CA VAL A 189 -15.73 -18.59 2.93
C VAL A 189 -15.51 -18.56 4.44
N ILE A 190 -14.23 -18.49 4.82
CA ILE A 190 -13.79 -18.32 6.21
C ILE A 190 -12.93 -17.04 6.28
N TYR A 191 -13.30 -16.17 7.22
CA TYR A 191 -12.56 -14.95 7.54
C TYR A 191 -11.30 -15.25 8.35
N PRO A 192 -10.30 -14.35 8.36
CA PRO A 192 -9.08 -14.54 9.16
C PRO A 192 -9.32 -14.74 10.66
N ASP A 193 -10.43 -14.22 11.20
CA ASP A 193 -10.86 -14.33 12.60
C ASP A 193 -11.75 -15.54 12.86
N GLY A 194 -12.00 -16.40 11.86
CA GLY A 194 -12.77 -17.63 11.98
C GLY A 194 -14.27 -17.51 11.67
N ARG A 195 -14.80 -16.32 11.38
CA ARG A 195 -16.19 -16.17 10.93
C ARG A 195 -16.41 -16.94 9.62
N ASN A 196 -17.58 -17.61 9.51
CA ASN A 196 -18.02 -18.26 8.28
C ASN A 196 -19.04 -17.38 7.57
N ALA A 197 -19.03 -17.41 6.24
CA ALA A 197 -19.99 -16.67 5.44
C ALA A 197 -20.16 -17.30 4.02
N PHE A 198 -21.12 -16.77 3.29
CA PHE A 198 -21.40 -17.12 1.90
C PHE A 198 -21.35 -15.87 1.03
N ILE A 199 -20.74 -15.99 -0.16
CA ILE A 199 -20.62 -14.92 -1.15
C ILE A 199 -21.17 -15.44 -2.48
N ARG A 200 -21.85 -14.61 -3.27
CA ARG A 200 -22.26 -14.98 -4.64
C ARG A 200 -21.05 -15.42 -5.46
N SER A 201 -21.13 -16.58 -6.09
CA SER A 201 -20.06 -17.15 -6.92
C SER A 201 -19.66 -16.21 -8.07
N SER A 202 -20.62 -15.41 -8.59
CA SER A 202 -20.38 -14.43 -9.64
C SER A 202 -19.50 -13.23 -9.21
N GLN A 203 -19.33 -13.01 -7.89
CA GLN A 203 -18.58 -11.88 -7.34
C GLN A 203 -17.15 -12.26 -6.94
N VAL A 204 -16.79 -13.53 -7.02
CA VAL A 204 -15.46 -14.02 -6.62
C VAL A 204 -14.81 -14.87 -7.70
N GLN A 205 -13.50 -14.99 -7.65
CA GLN A 205 -12.72 -15.89 -8.47
C GLN A 205 -11.72 -16.65 -7.59
N ALA A 206 -11.42 -17.90 -7.94
CA ALA A 206 -10.37 -18.66 -7.27
C ALA A 206 -9.04 -17.90 -7.39
N PHE A 207 -8.42 -17.57 -6.26
CA PHE A 207 -7.25 -16.66 -6.22
C PHE A 207 -6.06 -17.21 -7.01
N GLY A 208 -5.79 -18.54 -6.90
CA GLY A 208 -4.72 -19.17 -7.67
C GLY A 208 -4.93 -19.08 -9.19
N SER A 209 -6.17 -19.30 -9.66
CA SER A 209 -6.51 -19.17 -11.09
C SER A 209 -6.43 -17.72 -11.54
N TRP A 210 -6.91 -16.78 -10.71
CA TRP A 210 -6.80 -15.35 -10.98
C TRP A 210 -5.33 -14.92 -11.10
N GLN A 211 -4.45 -15.33 -10.14
CA GLN A 211 -3.01 -15.03 -10.22
C GLN A 211 -2.36 -15.60 -11.49
N GLN A 212 -2.71 -16.82 -11.90
CA GLN A 212 -2.16 -17.45 -13.12
C GLN A 212 -2.63 -16.76 -14.40
N ALA A 213 -3.83 -16.20 -14.40
CA ALA A 213 -4.40 -15.48 -15.52
C ALA A 213 -3.90 -14.03 -15.63
N LEU A 214 -3.16 -13.53 -14.62
CA LEU A 214 -2.65 -12.16 -14.63
C LEU A 214 -1.72 -11.94 -15.82
N ASN A 215 -2.12 -10.99 -16.64
CA ASN A 215 -1.33 -10.45 -17.74
C ASN A 215 -1.44 -8.93 -17.69
N PRO A 216 -0.57 -8.23 -16.95
CA PRO A 216 -0.67 -6.79 -16.75
C PRO A 216 -0.39 -6.06 -18.07
N THR A 217 -1.47 -5.71 -18.75
CA THR A 217 -1.44 -4.85 -19.95
C THR A 217 -1.95 -3.46 -19.60
N ALA A 218 -1.59 -2.48 -20.42
CA ALA A 218 -2.11 -1.12 -20.27
C ALA A 218 -3.64 -1.08 -20.30
N GLN A 219 -4.27 -1.89 -21.16
CA GLN A 219 -5.73 -1.96 -21.24
C GLN A 219 -6.34 -2.47 -19.94
N HIS A 220 -5.83 -3.56 -19.36
CA HIS A 220 -6.37 -4.12 -18.11
C HIS A 220 -6.20 -3.16 -16.93
N VAL A 221 -5.04 -2.46 -16.83
CA VAL A 221 -4.83 -1.43 -15.79
C VAL A 221 -5.86 -0.30 -15.92
N LEU A 222 -6.09 0.18 -17.15
CA LEU A 222 -7.07 1.25 -17.40
C LEU A 222 -8.51 0.78 -17.24
N ASP A 223 -8.82 -0.47 -17.52
CA ASP A 223 -10.18 -1.00 -17.30
C ASP A 223 -10.51 -1.05 -15.82
N ILE A 224 -9.59 -1.53 -14.96
CA ILE A 224 -9.74 -1.43 -13.51
C ILE A 224 -9.82 0.04 -13.04
N ALA A 225 -8.99 0.92 -13.58
CA ALA A 225 -9.06 2.34 -13.24
C ALA A 225 -10.43 2.95 -13.57
N LYS A 226 -11.04 2.56 -14.70
CA LYS A 226 -12.38 3.03 -15.12
C LYS A 226 -13.51 2.51 -14.25
N THR A 227 -13.41 1.31 -13.64
CA THR A 227 -14.45 0.82 -12.71
C THR A 227 -14.59 1.75 -11.50
N MET A 228 -13.51 2.47 -11.13
CA MET A 228 -13.52 3.42 -10.03
C MET A 228 -14.01 4.84 -10.41
N MET A 229 -14.48 5.08 -11.66
CA MET A 229 -15.01 6.38 -12.06
C MET A 229 -16.09 6.89 -11.07
N GLY A 230 -15.96 8.16 -10.64
CA GLY A 230 -16.90 8.79 -9.71
C GLY A 230 -16.66 8.44 -8.23
N VAL A 231 -15.77 7.50 -7.88
CA VAL A 231 -15.41 7.24 -6.49
C VAL A 231 -14.87 8.51 -5.85
N PRO A 232 -15.35 8.91 -4.65
CA PRO A 232 -14.94 10.15 -3.99
C PRO A 232 -13.47 10.08 -3.56
N TYR A 233 -12.83 11.26 -3.56
CA TYR A 233 -11.47 11.40 -3.01
C TYR A 233 -11.49 11.21 -1.49
N LEU A 234 -10.66 10.31 -1.01
CA LEU A 234 -10.41 10.10 0.41
C LEU A 234 -8.90 10.11 0.64
N TRP A 235 -8.39 11.09 1.40
CA TRP A 235 -6.99 11.10 1.80
C TRP A 235 -6.61 9.80 2.53
N GLY A 236 -5.55 9.13 2.08
CA GLY A 236 -5.14 7.82 2.60
C GLY A 236 -5.94 6.63 2.07
N GLY A 237 -6.98 6.84 1.26
CA GLY A 237 -7.86 5.79 0.74
C GLY A 237 -7.22 4.95 -0.37
N THR A 238 -7.51 3.64 -0.37
CA THR A 238 -7.03 2.65 -1.36
C THR A 238 -8.10 1.66 -1.78
N SER A 239 -9.38 2.02 -1.72
CA SER A 239 -10.50 1.13 -2.06
C SER A 239 -11.62 1.88 -2.75
N VAL A 240 -12.59 1.16 -3.29
CA VAL A 240 -13.81 1.73 -3.89
C VAL A 240 -14.68 2.53 -2.89
N LYS A 241 -14.39 2.48 -1.59
CA LYS A 241 -15.03 3.34 -0.57
C LYS A 241 -14.50 4.78 -0.58
N GLY A 242 -13.38 5.00 -1.23
CA GLY A 242 -12.68 6.27 -1.40
C GLY A 242 -11.21 6.05 -1.68
N VAL A 243 -10.64 6.82 -2.58
CA VAL A 243 -9.22 6.73 -2.98
C VAL A 243 -8.58 8.11 -2.96
N ASP A 244 -7.30 8.19 -2.58
CA ASP A 244 -6.46 9.31 -2.98
C ASP A 244 -5.78 9.03 -4.33
N CYS A 245 -4.99 9.98 -4.82
CA CYS A 245 -4.38 9.87 -6.14
C CYS A 245 -3.46 8.64 -6.28
N SER A 246 -2.61 8.37 -5.31
CA SER A 246 -1.67 7.24 -5.33
C SER A 246 -2.32 5.92 -4.90
N GLY A 247 -3.32 5.97 -4.02
CA GLY A 247 -4.15 4.80 -3.69
C GLY A 247 -4.98 4.33 -4.89
N PHE A 248 -5.48 5.25 -5.70
CA PHE A 248 -6.14 4.95 -6.97
C PHE A 248 -5.21 4.20 -7.94
N THR A 249 -4.01 4.72 -8.20
CA THR A 249 -3.04 4.04 -9.07
C THR A 249 -2.59 2.70 -8.49
N LYS A 250 -2.36 2.64 -7.16
CA LYS A 250 -2.01 1.40 -6.45
C LYS A 250 -3.09 0.33 -6.63
N THR A 251 -4.38 0.67 -6.47
CA THR A 251 -5.49 -0.27 -6.63
C THR A 251 -5.59 -0.78 -8.07
N ALA A 252 -5.43 0.11 -9.07
CA ALA A 252 -5.44 -0.29 -10.47
C ALA A 252 -4.31 -1.29 -10.79
N TYR A 253 -3.10 -1.06 -10.30
CA TYR A 253 -1.98 -1.98 -10.49
C TYR A 253 -2.11 -3.27 -9.66
N TYR A 254 -2.60 -3.19 -8.41
CA TYR A 254 -2.82 -4.36 -7.55
C TYR A 254 -3.75 -5.38 -8.21
N MET A 255 -4.87 -4.93 -8.75
CA MET A 255 -5.81 -5.79 -9.47
C MET A 255 -5.25 -6.35 -10.80
N ASN A 256 -4.08 -5.89 -11.20
CA ASN A 256 -3.29 -6.42 -12.32
C ASN A 256 -2.02 -7.16 -11.85
N GLY A 257 -1.95 -7.50 -10.57
CA GLY A 257 -0.90 -8.34 -10.02
C GLY A 257 0.39 -7.63 -9.67
N LEU A 258 0.40 -6.30 -9.54
CA LEU A 258 1.59 -5.53 -9.22
C LEU A 258 1.41 -4.75 -7.91
N VAL A 259 2.23 -5.05 -6.92
CA VAL A 259 2.38 -4.25 -5.70
C VAL A 259 3.29 -3.06 -6.02
N VAL A 260 2.79 -1.86 -5.82
CA VAL A 260 3.51 -0.60 -6.09
C VAL A 260 3.60 0.23 -4.80
N PRO A 261 4.56 1.17 -4.69
CA PRO A 261 4.69 2.04 -3.53
C PRO A 261 3.41 2.81 -3.21
N ARG A 262 3.20 3.15 -1.92
CA ARG A 262 1.95 3.75 -1.47
C ARG A 262 1.76 5.20 -1.91
N ASP A 263 2.75 6.03 -1.73
CA ASP A 263 2.60 7.47 -1.93
C ASP A 263 3.12 7.93 -3.29
N ALA A 264 2.50 8.97 -3.88
CA ALA A 264 2.92 9.54 -5.15
C ALA A 264 4.41 9.95 -5.16
N SER A 265 4.92 10.46 -4.01
CA SER A 265 6.33 10.81 -3.84
C SER A 265 7.28 9.60 -3.76
N GLN A 266 6.77 8.41 -3.53
CA GLN A 266 7.50 7.13 -3.62
C GLN A 266 7.34 6.53 -5.02
N GLN A 267 6.11 6.57 -5.56
CA GLN A 267 5.79 6.07 -6.89
C GLN A 267 6.64 6.72 -7.99
N VAL A 268 6.94 8.02 -7.88
CA VAL A 268 7.78 8.73 -8.86
C VAL A 268 9.23 8.22 -8.91
N LEU A 269 9.69 7.50 -7.89
CA LEU A 269 11.05 6.96 -7.82
C LEU A 269 11.17 5.58 -8.50
N ALA A 270 10.05 4.91 -8.76
CA ALA A 270 9.99 3.57 -9.35
C ALA A 270 9.83 3.59 -10.88
N GLY A 271 10.25 2.52 -11.52
CA GLY A 271 10.08 2.29 -12.96
C GLY A 271 10.96 3.15 -13.87
N LEU A 272 10.69 3.05 -15.17
CA LEU A 272 11.43 3.77 -16.22
C LEU A 272 11.02 5.23 -16.27
N ALA A 273 11.99 6.15 -16.17
CA ALA A 273 11.76 7.58 -16.40
C ALA A 273 11.46 7.87 -17.87
N LEU A 274 10.46 8.70 -18.14
CA LEU A 274 10.03 9.08 -19.48
C LEU A 274 10.24 10.59 -19.68
N ASP A 275 10.83 10.95 -20.82
CA ASP A 275 11.08 12.35 -21.18
C ASP A 275 9.81 12.98 -21.76
N VAL A 276 9.21 13.91 -21.00
CA VAL A 276 7.96 14.61 -21.33
C VAL A 276 8.05 16.12 -21.15
N LEU A 277 9.25 16.62 -20.78
CA LEU A 277 9.48 18.03 -20.48
C LEU A 277 10.56 18.61 -21.40
N THR A 278 10.50 19.92 -21.63
CA THR A 278 11.57 20.73 -22.22
C THR A 278 11.72 21.97 -21.35
N GLU A 279 12.94 22.24 -20.84
CA GLU A 279 13.21 23.35 -19.91
C GLU A 279 12.23 23.37 -18.71
N ASP A 280 11.97 22.17 -18.14
CA ASP A 280 11.01 21.93 -17.05
C ASP A 280 9.53 22.13 -17.42
N ASP A 281 9.18 22.58 -18.61
CA ASP A 281 7.79 22.73 -19.04
C ASP A 281 7.29 21.50 -19.84
N LEU A 282 5.99 21.28 -19.78
CA LEU A 282 5.32 20.20 -20.53
C LEU A 282 5.55 20.38 -22.04
N ASP A 283 6.24 19.41 -22.63
CA ASP A 283 6.38 19.30 -24.10
C ASP A 283 5.30 18.34 -24.63
N THR A 284 4.26 18.87 -25.22
CA THR A 284 3.14 18.08 -25.76
C THR A 284 3.59 17.11 -26.86
N ALA A 285 4.57 17.47 -27.68
CA ALA A 285 5.07 16.58 -28.72
C ALA A 285 5.85 15.38 -28.13
N LYS A 286 6.69 15.62 -27.13
CA LYS A 286 7.35 14.55 -26.36
C LYS A 286 6.34 13.69 -25.65
N LEU A 287 5.34 14.28 -24.97
CA LEU A 287 4.29 13.57 -24.28
C LEU A 287 3.57 12.59 -25.21
N LEU A 288 3.08 13.06 -26.35
CA LEU A 288 2.35 12.21 -27.31
C LEU A 288 3.21 11.11 -27.94
N ARG A 289 4.51 11.35 -28.10
CA ARG A 289 5.44 10.39 -28.70
C ARG A 289 5.94 9.33 -27.70
N ASN A 290 6.22 9.73 -26.47
CA ASN A 290 6.96 8.91 -25.50
C ASN A 290 6.06 8.14 -24.54
N LEU A 291 4.84 8.67 -24.26
CA LEU A 291 3.92 8.02 -23.34
C LEU A 291 3.07 6.93 -24.01
N GLN A 292 2.82 5.90 -23.23
CA GLN A 292 1.87 4.83 -23.55
C GLN A 292 0.75 4.78 -22.52
N PRO A 293 -0.44 4.28 -22.87
CA PRO A 293 -1.49 4.05 -21.89
C PRO A 293 -0.98 3.29 -20.66
N ALA A 294 -1.49 3.63 -19.48
CA ALA A 294 -1.08 3.20 -18.15
C ALA A 294 0.30 3.73 -17.67
N ASP A 295 1.02 4.57 -18.40
CA ASP A 295 2.14 5.32 -17.82
C ASP A 295 1.63 6.25 -16.71
N LEU A 296 2.46 6.51 -15.70
CA LEU A 296 2.11 7.41 -14.59
C LEU A 296 2.64 8.82 -14.87
N LEU A 297 1.79 9.80 -14.56
CA LEU A 297 2.07 11.23 -14.62
C LEU A 297 2.18 11.78 -13.21
N PHE A 298 3.24 12.52 -12.89
CA PHE A 298 3.49 13.06 -11.55
C PHE A 298 3.51 14.58 -11.56
N PHE A 299 2.83 15.15 -10.57
CA PHE A 299 2.60 16.58 -10.46
C PHE A 299 3.09 17.12 -9.11
N ALA A 300 3.63 18.33 -9.12
CA ALA A 300 4.13 19.01 -7.95
C ALA A 300 3.53 20.43 -7.84
N ALA A 301 2.71 20.67 -6.83
CA ALA A 301 2.04 21.95 -6.61
C ALA A 301 3.01 23.12 -6.38
N ALA A 302 4.26 22.82 -5.95
CA ALA A 302 5.31 23.80 -5.75
C ALA A 302 6.28 23.93 -6.95
N LYS A 303 5.94 23.38 -8.13
CA LYS A 303 6.74 23.54 -9.35
C LYS A 303 6.95 25.03 -9.65
N GLY A 304 8.18 25.42 -9.98
CA GLY A 304 8.56 26.81 -10.19
C GLY A 304 8.68 27.68 -8.92
N LYS A 305 8.33 27.12 -7.73
CA LYS A 305 8.46 27.84 -6.45
C LYS A 305 9.64 27.36 -5.61
N THR A 306 10.11 26.13 -5.86
CA THR A 306 11.26 25.51 -5.17
C THR A 306 12.15 24.79 -6.18
N PRO A 307 13.49 24.70 -5.95
CA PRO A 307 14.40 24.02 -6.87
C PRO A 307 14.10 22.53 -7.08
N HIS A 308 13.57 21.85 -6.04
CA HIS A 308 13.24 20.42 -6.05
C HIS A 308 11.83 20.24 -5.50
N PRO A 309 10.79 20.49 -6.32
CA PRO A 309 9.42 20.43 -5.85
C PRO A 309 9.01 18.97 -5.55
N ARG A 310 8.48 18.76 -4.34
CA ARG A 310 7.96 17.45 -3.94
C ARG A 310 6.74 17.09 -4.78
N VAL A 311 6.71 15.86 -5.30
CA VAL A 311 5.53 15.29 -5.95
C VAL A 311 4.39 15.19 -4.94
N THR A 312 3.22 15.72 -5.31
CA THR A 312 2.03 15.77 -4.48
C THR A 312 0.81 15.10 -5.12
N HIS A 313 0.90 14.71 -6.41
CA HIS A 313 -0.20 14.08 -7.11
C HIS A 313 0.30 13.15 -8.22
N VAL A 314 -0.52 12.13 -8.56
CA VAL A 314 -0.25 11.16 -9.61
C VAL A 314 -1.53 10.84 -10.38
N ALA A 315 -1.38 10.51 -11.66
CA ALA A 315 -2.44 10.07 -12.55
C ALA A 315 -1.98 8.92 -13.47
N LEU A 316 -2.92 8.20 -14.06
CA LEU A 316 -2.68 7.23 -15.12
C LEU A 316 -2.95 7.87 -16.49
N TYR A 317 -1.98 7.81 -17.38
CA TYR A 317 -2.13 8.26 -18.75
C TYR A 317 -3.00 7.28 -19.56
N MET A 318 -3.94 7.79 -20.33
CA MET A 318 -4.88 6.99 -21.11
C MET A 318 -4.60 6.98 -22.62
N GLY A 319 -3.62 7.77 -23.06
CA GLY A 319 -3.37 8.05 -24.49
C GLY A 319 -3.96 9.38 -24.95
N ASN A 320 -3.43 9.91 -26.07
CA ASN A 320 -3.94 11.15 -26.71
C ASN A 320 -4.06 12.35 -25.77
N GLY A 321 -3.16 12.47 -24.80
CA GLY A 321 -3.16 13.55 -23.81
C GLY A 321 -4.18 13.41 -22.69
N LEU A 322 -5.02 12.37 -22.69
CA LEU A 322 -5.99 12.09 -21.64
C LEU A 322 -5.32 11.37 -20.46
N PHE A 323 -5.81 11.65 -19.26
CA PHE A 323 -5.40 10.96 -18.04
C PHE A 323 -6.58 10.79 -17.08
N ILE A 324 -6.57 9.71 -16.29
CA ILE A 324 -7.53 9.41 -15.24
C ILE A 324 -6.85 9.53 -13.88
N HIS A 325 -7.51 10.18 -12.92
CA HIS A 325 -6.96 10.44 -11.59
C HIS A 325 -8.05 10.63 -10.53
N ALA A 326 -7.69 10.49 -9.25
CA ALA A 326 -8.56 10.88 -8.13
C ALA A 326 -8.25 12.33 -7.72
N SER A 327 -9.21 13.22 -7.95
CA SER A 327 -9.14 14.65 -7.59
C SER A 327 -10.56 15.19 -7.38
N GLY A 328 -11.01 15.28 -6.12
CA GLY A 328 -12.41 15.43 -5.75
C GLY A 328 -13.18 14.12 -5.92
N THR A 329 -13.19 13.59 -7.13
CA THR A 329 -13.63 12.22 -7.48
C THR A 329 -12.63 11.62 -8.47
N VAL A 330 -12.74 10.32 -8.74
CA VAL A 330 -12.05 9.72 -9.89
C VAL A 330 -12.68 10.24 -11.17
N ARG A 331 -11.87 10.86 -12.03
CA ARG A 331 -12.32 11.54 -13.25
C ARG A 331 -11.24 11.57 -14.32
N ILE A 332 -11.64 11.90 -15.55
CA ILE A 332 -10.77 12.02 -16.72
C ILE A 332 -10.59 13.50 -17.08
N ASN A 333 -9.33 13.90 -17.20
CA ASN A 333 -8.92 15.22 -17.70
C ASN A 333 -7.94 15.09 -18.86
N SER A 334 -7.53 16.20 -19.45
CA SER A 334 -6.59 16.27 -20.55
C SER A 334 -5.43 17.25 -20.27
N LEU A 335 -4.24 16.91 -20.74
CA LEU A 335 -3.09 17.81 -20.79
C LEU A 335 -3.04 18.64 -22.08
N LEU A 336 -3.95 18.40 -23.04
CA LEU A 336 -4.01 19.13 -24.30
C LEU A 336 -4.93 20.33 -24.20
N LYS A 337 -4.43 21.53 -24.51
CA LYS A 337 -5.21 22.79 -24.49
C LYS A 337 -6.45 22.78 -25.39
N SER A 338 -6.43 21.96 -26.44
CA SER A 338 -7.56 21.84 -27.38
C SER A 338 -8.70 20.95 -26.86
N ALA A 339 -8.48 20.20 -25.78
CA ALA A 339 -9.50 19.29 -25.25
C ALA A 339 -10.51 20.03 -24.37
N PRO A 340 -11.81 19.66 -24.40
CA PRO A 340 -12.84 20.33 -23.61
C PRO A 340 -12.68 20.13 -22.10
N ASN A 341 -11.97 19.06 -21.68
CA ASN A 341 -11.64 18.74 -20.29
C ASN A 341 -10.17 19.03 -19.95
N TYR A 342 -9.57 20.05 -20.61
CA TYR A 342 -8.20 20.48 -20.32
C TYR A 342 -8.04 20.90 -18.86
N ASP A 343 -7.00 20.39 -18.22
CA ASP A 343 -6.63 20.72 -16.86
C ASP A 343 -5.32 21.55 -16.86
N ALA A 344 -5.48 22.87 -16.82
CA ALA A 344 -4.35 23.79 -16.88
C ALA A 344 -3.42 23.63 -15.66
N ASP A 345 -3.97 23.39 -14.46
CA ASP A 345 -3.18 23.22 -13.25
C ASP A 345 -2.29 21.97 -13.35
N ARG A 346 -2.83 20.88 -13.87
CA ARG A 346 -2.07 19.64 -14.09
C ARG A 346 -1.04 19.81 -15.19
N ALA A 347 -1.37 20.45 -16.31
CA ALA A 347 -0.41 20.72 -17.36
C ALA A 347 0.78 21.56 -16.86
N ASN A 348 0.53 22.58 -16.04
CA ASN A 348 1.54 23.49 -15.50
C ASN A 348 2.36 22.85 -14.36
N THR A 349 1.83 21.86 -13.66
CA THR A 349 2.48 21.25 -12.49
C THR A 349 3.08 19.86 -12.77
N LEU A 350 3.05 19.37 -14.01
CA LEU A 350 3.70 18.11 -14.40
C LEU A 350 5.22 18.24 -14.22
N VAL A 351 5.82 17.27 -13.51
CA VAL A 351 7.27 17.25 -13.21
C VAL A 351 7.95 15.95 -13.62
N ALA A 352 7.22 14.87 -13.82
CA ALA A 352 7.79 13.58 -14.24
C ALA A 352 6.73 12.66 -14.84
N ALA A 353 7.19 11.66 -15.59
CA ALA A 353 6.39 10.52 -16.00
C ALA A 353 7.19 9.22 -15.82
N ARG A 354 6.50 8.11 -15.52
CA ARG A 354 7.09 6.79 -15.29
C ARG A 354 6.32 5.69 -15.99
N ARG A 355 7.04 4.69 -16.48
CA ARG A 355 6.46 3.42 -16.97
C ARG A 355 6.76 2.32 -16.00
N TYR A 356 5.72 1.57 -15.59
CA TYR A 356 5.86 0.41 -14.72
C TYR A 356 5.77 -0.91 -15.49
N LEU A 357 4.87 -0.97 -16.45
CA LEU A 357 4.66 -2.19 -17.24
C LEU A 357 5.92 -2.58 -18.00
N GLY A 358 6.31 -3.86 -17.88
CA GLY A 358 7.50 -4.40 -18.53
C GLY A 358 8.83 -4.02 -17.86
N GLN A 359 8.82 -3.32 -16.71
CA GLN A 359 10.03 -2.92 -16.00
C GLN A 359 10.39 -3.90 -14.89
N GLN A 360 11.70 -4.11 -14.69
CA GLN A 360 12.27 -4.79 -13.55
C GLN A 360 12.78 -3.72 -12.57
N ASP A 361 12.06 -3.53 -11.47
CA ASP A 361 12.41 -2.56 -10.44
C ASP A 361 12.06 -3.19 -9.07
N PRO A 362 12.98 -3.18 -8.09
CA PRO A 362 12.73 -3.75 -6.76
C PRO A 362 11.51 -3.15 -6.03
N ALA A 363 11.14 -1.91 -6.36
CA ALA A 363 9.94 -1.26 -5.81
C ALA A 363 8.62 -1.72 -6.47
N LEU A 364 8.70 -2.49 -7.58
CA LEU A 364 7.57 -3.01 -8.33
C LEU A 364 7.55 -4.54 -8.21
N GLN A 365 6.73 -5.07 -7.30
CA GLN A 365 6.74 -6.49 -6.99
C GLN A 365 5.51 -7.21 -7.54
N PHE A 366 5.71 -8.28 -8.30
CA PHE A 366 4.60 -9.09 -8.76
C PHE A 366 4.00 -9.91 -7.61
N LEU A 367 2.68 -9.97 -7.50
CA LEU A 367 1.96 -10.74 -6.49
C LEU A 367 2.36 -12.22 -6.48
N THR A 368 2.65 -12.78 -7.64
CA THR A 368 3.08 -14.18 -7.80
C THR A 368 4.44 -14.46 -7.15
N ALA A 369 5.30 -13.45 -7.03
CA ALA A 369 6.62 -13.55 -6.39
C ALA A 369 6.64 -12.98 -4.97
N HIS A 370 5.61 -12.22 -4.58
CA HIS A 370 5.58 -11.51 -3.30
C HIS A 370 5.26 -12.46 -2.13
N PRO A 371 6.07 -12.49 -1.04
CA PRO A 371 5.89 -13.45 0.07
C PRO A 371 4.51 -13.40 0.72
N ALA A 372 3.87 -12.24 0.81
CA ALA A 372 2.54 -12.07 1.42
C ALA A 372 1.40 -12.68 0.58
N TYR A 373 1.63 -12.99 -0.71
CA TYR A 373 0.60 -13.47 -1.65
C TYR A 373 0.98 -14.78 -2.34
N ASN A 374 2.23 -15.23 -2.20
CA ASN A 374 2.71 -16.46 -2.85
C ASN A 374 2.26 -17.69 -2.07
N THR A 375 1.16 -18.32 -2.51
CA THR A 375 0.65 -19.58 -1.94
C THR A 375 1.42 -20.82 -2.41
N GLN A 376 2.21 -20.73 -3.50
CA GLN A 376 2.94 -21.87 -4.05
C GLN A 376 4.22 -22.19 -3.26
N ALA A 377 4.86 -21.20 -2.66
CA ALA A 377 6.06 -21.41 -1.83
C ALA A 377 5.79 -22.27 -0.59
N ALA A 378 4.55 -22.26 -0.10
CA ALA A 378 4.12 -23.10 1.02
C ALA A 378 3.87 -24.58 0.62
N ARG A 379 3.79 -24.90 -0.67
CA ARG A 379 3.54 -26.26 -1.19
C ARG A 379 4.79 -27.03 -1.54
N LEU A 380 5.97 -26.41 -1.50
CA LEU A 380 7.23 -27.15 -1.69
C LEU A 380 7.56 -27.91 -0.41
N PRO A 381 7.75 -29.26 -0.46
CA PRO A 381 8.21 -30.00 0.69
C PRO A 381 9.57 -29.44 1.11
N GLN A 382 9.72 -29.14 2.40
CA GLN A 382 11.03 -28.92 2.96
C GLN A 382 11.83 -30.21 2.74
N THR A 383 12.73 -30.22 1.77
CA THR A 383 13.70 -31.30 1.61
C THR A 383 14.56 -31.31 2.86
N ASN A 384 14.42 -32.40 3.64
CA ASN A 384 15.23 -32.74 4.80
C ASN A 384 16.74 -32.76 4.45
#